data_751355fe1e1274eac06459bc192ae0d0
#
_entry.id   751355fe1e1274eac06459bc192ae0d0
#
_cell.length_a   1.000
_cell.length_b   1.000
_cell.length_c   1.000
_cell.angle_alpha   90.00
_cell.angle_beta   90.00
_cell.angle_gamma   90.00
#
_symmetry.space_group_name_H-M   'P 1'
#
loop_
_entity.id
_entity.type
_entity.pdbx_description
1 polymer ?
#
loop_
_entity_poly.entity_id
_entity_poly.type
_entity_poly.pdbx_seq_one_letter_code
_entity_poly.pdbx_strand_id
1 'polypeptide(L)'
;MIANLGIKSSGKFSLQNVLSDPLVIGIWTDQQQLPNDDFSVDNAIILKNSNRWPLMIDPQIQANNWIRNMEKDTNMVLLRPNKPAKEIEMKLENAIQVGLPLLLENIGEEIDTIFEPVLQKKLIKSGASYRLKFGDR
;
A
#
# COMPACT_ATOMS: atom_id res chain seq x y z
N MET A 1 29.36 -9.02 -3.93
CA MET A 1 28.75 -10.36 -3.67
C MET A 1 28.33 -11.06 -4.95
N ILE A 2 27.53 -10.45 -5.83
CA ILE A 2 27.11 -11.06 -7.12
C ILE A 2 28.32 -11.38 -8.02
N ALA A 3 29.29 -10.48 -8.11
CA ALA A 3 30.52 -10.71 -8.89
C ALA A 3 31.34 -11.91 -8.40
N ASN A 4 31.35 -12.18 -7.10
CA ASN A 4 32.07 -13.32 -6.49
C ASN A 4 31.41 -14.67 -6.77
N LEU A 5 30.13 -14.68 -7.18
CA LEU A 5 29.39 -15.88 -7.57
C LEU A 5 29.47 -16.16 -9.08
N GLY A 6 30.25 -15.38 -9.83
CA GLY A 6 30.36 -15.50 -11.29
C GLY A 6 29.14 -15.08 -12.07
N ILE A 7 28.19 -14.40 -11.43
CA ILE A 7 26.96 -13.89 -12.06
C ILE A 7 27.28 -12.57 -12.77
N LYS A 8 26.96 -12.49 -14.07
CA LYS A 8 27.09 -11.23 -14.81
C LYS A 8 26.16 -10.19 -14.27
N SER A 9 26.68 -9.00 -13.96
CA SER A 9 25.91 -7.85 -13.52
C SER A 9 26.15 -6.64 -14.42
N SER A 10 25.23 -5.68 -14.40
CA SER A 10 25.36 -4.42 -15.15
C SER A 10 26.40 -3.45 -14.57
N GLY A 11 27.14 -3.87 -13.55
CA GLY A 11 28.18 -3.09 -12.89
C GLY A 11 27.65 -2.16 -11.78
N LYS A 12 26.54 -1.47 -11.97
CA LYS A 12 25.89 -0.64 -10.97
C LYS A 12 24.55 -1.28 -10.57
N PHE A 13 24.38 -1.53 -9.26
CA PHE A 13 23.10 -2.00 -8.75
C PHE A 13 22.05 -0.89 -8.86
N SER A 14 20.86 -1.23 -9.38
CA SER A 14 19.70 -0.37 -9.39
C SER A 14 18.45 -1.20 -9.07
N LEU A 15 17.65 -0.72 -8.13
CA LEU A 15 16.39 -1.36 -7.75
C LEU A 15 15.44 -1.43 -8.96
N GLN A 16 15.43 -0.39 -9.78
CA GLN A 16 14.61 -0.29 -10.99
C GLN A 16 14.94 -1.41 -11.99
N ASN A 17 16.23 -1.71 -12.16
CA ASN A 17 16.65 -2.75 -13.12
C ASN A 17 16.36 -4.17 -12.65
N VAL A 18 16.23 -4.39 -11.35
CA VAL A 18 16.07 -5.74 -10.75
C VAL A 18 14.60 -6.06 -10.50
N LEU A 19 13.82 -5.13 -9.98
CA LEU A 19 12.46 -5.36 -9.46
C LEU A 19 11.37 -4.67 -10.27
N SER A 20 11.70 -3.97 -11.34
CA SER A 20 10.70 -3.21 -12.10
C SER A 20 10.88 -3.35 -13.60
N ASP A 21 9.78 -3.08 -14.31
CA ASP A 21 9.72 -2.97 -15.75
C ASP A 21 9.67 -1.47 -16.14
N PRO A 22 10.52 -1.01 -17.08
CA PRO A 22 10.48 0.37 -17.57
C PRO A 22 9.10 0.83 -18.05
N LEU A 23 8.30 -0.06 -18.62
CA LEU A 23 6.91 0.24 -19.03
C LEU A 23 6.02 0.56 -17.85
N VAL A 24 6.17 -0.17 -16.77
CA VAL A 24 5.40 0.06 -15.53
C VAL A 24 5.79 1.39 -14.89
N ILE A 25 7.08 1.71 -14.85
CA ILE A 25 7.57 3.00 -14.36
C ILE A 25 7.00 4.14 -15.21
N GLY A 26 6.98 4.00 -16.53
CA GLY A 26 6.36 4.98 -17.42
C GLY A 26 4.87 5.21 -17.12
N ILE A 27 4.10 4.18 -16.85
CA ILE A 27 2.70 4.31 -16.45
C ILE A 27 2.58 5.09 -15.13
N TRP A 28 3.42 4.80 -14.14
CA TRP A 28 3.38 5.51 -12.86
C TRP A 28 3.69 6.99 -13.00
N THR A 29 4.72 7.35 -13.78
CA THR A 29 5.16 8.73 -13.95
C THR A 29 4.26 9.53 -14.88
N ASP A 30 3.90 8.98 -16.06
CA ASP A 30 3.20 9.70 -17.09
C ASP A 30 1.67 9.74 -16.87
N GLN A 31 1.09 8.62 -16.42
CA GLN A 31 -0.36 8.50 -16.28
C GLN A 31 -0.84 8.73 -14.84
N GLN A 32 -0.06 8.29 -13.85
CA GLN A 32 -0.45 8.34 -12.45
C GLN A 32 0.20 9.48 -11.66
N GLN A 33 1.02 10.30 -12.32
CA GLN A 33 1.64 11.49 -11.75
C GLN A 33 2.60 11.20 -10.58
N LEU A 34 3.28 10.06 -10.61
CA LEU A 34 4.39 9.80 -9.71
C LEU A 34 5.56 10.70 -10.10
N PRO A 35 6.23 11.41 -9.17
CA PRO A 35 7.43 12.16 -9.49
C PRO A 35 8.50 11.26 -10.13
N ASN A 36 9.10 11.73 -11.23
CA ASN A 36 10.11 10.99 -11.97
C ASN A 36 11.52 11.25 -11.41
N ASP A 37 11.70 11.01 -10.14
CA ASP A 37 12.98 11.01 -9.46
C ASP A 37 13.28 9.61 -8.91
N ASP A 38 14.55 9.28 -8.74
CA ASP A 38 14.97 7.94 -8.33
C ASP A 38 14.36 7.50 -7.01
N PHE A 39 14.22 8.41 -6.04
CA PHE A 39 13.66 8.07 -4.72
C PHE A 39 12.17 7.75 -4.80
N SER A 40 11.40 8.54 -5.56
CA SER A 40 9.96 8.30 -5.75
C SER A 40 9.71 6.99 -6.46
N VAL A 41 10.47 6.71 -7.53
CA VAL A 41 10.35 5.46 -8.29
C VAL A 41 10.77 4.26 -7.44
N ASP A 42 11.88 4.34 -6.72
CA ASP A 42 12.34 3.26 -5.83
C ASP A 42 11.33 2.99 -4.71
N ASN A 43 10.76 4.02 -4.11
CA ASN A 43 9.70 3.88 -3.11
C ASN A 43 8.44 3.22 -3.68
N ALA A 44 8.06 3.55 -4.91
CA ALA A 44 6.93 2.90 -5.59
C ALA A 44 7.20 1.42 -5.85
N ILE A 45 8.41 1.05 -6.24
CA ILE A 45 8.83 -0.34 -6.42
C ILE A 45 8.77 -1.11 -5.10
N ILE A 46 9.26 -0.52 -4.01
CA ILE A 46 9.19 -1.11 -2.67
C ILE A 46 7.75 -1.34 -2.25
N LEU A 47 6.87 -0.34 -2.45
CA LEU A 47 5.46 -0.44 -2.15
C LEU A 47 4.79 -1.60 -2.90
N LYS A 48 5.05 -1.72 -4.21
CA LYS A 48 4.45 -2.77 -5.04
C LYS A 48 4.95 -4.18 -4.73
N ASN A 49 6.17 -4.32 -4.23
CA ASN A 49 6.76 -5.61 -3.89
C ASN A 49 6.67 -5.96 -2.40
N SER A 50 6.11 -5.07 -1.58
CA SER A 50 5.97 -5.33 -0.15
C SER A 50 4.79 -6.25 0.17
N ASN A 51 5.01 -7.17 1.09
CA ASN A 51 3.94 -8.03 1.66
C ASN A 51 3.27 -7.40 2.90
N ARG A 52 3.80 -6.28 3.37
CA ARG A 52 3.25 -5.54 4.52
C ARG A 52 2.43 -4.35 4.04
N TRP A 53 1.56 -3.86 4.89
CA TRP A 53 0.85 -2.62 4.65
C TRP A 53 1.85 -1.46 4.61
N PRO A 54 1.94 -0.71 3.51
CA PRO A 54 2.92 0.37 3.40
C PRO A 54 2.50 1.57 4.25
N LEU A 55 3.47 2.15 4.95
CA LEU A 55 3.34 3.46 5.60
C LEU A 55 4.07 4.49 4.74
N MET A 56 3.35 5.53 4.32
CA MET A 56 3.88 6.59 3.48
C MET A 56 4.07 7.86 4.30
N ILE A 57 5.31 8.37 4.36
CA ILE A 57 5.64 9.68 4.92
C ILE A 57 5.63 10.66 3.74
N ASP A 58 4.58 11.46 3.65
CA ASP A 58 4.23 12.21 2.44
C ASP A 58 3.95 13.69 2.73
N PRO A 59 4.98 14.48 3.08
CA PRO A 59 4.81 15.89 3.43
C PRO A 59 4.33 16.76 2.26
N GLN A 60 4.54 16.32 1.02
CA GLN A 60 4.18 17.03 -0.20
C GLN A 60 2.93 16.47 -0.88
N ILE A 61 2.27 15.49 -0.29
CA ILE A 61 1.05 14.85 -0.82
C ILE A 61 1.27 14.15 -2.18
N GLN A 62 2.50 13.84 -2.52
CA GLN A 62 2.87 13.20 -3.79
C GLN A 62 2.44 11.72 -3.84
N ALA A 63 2.71 10.97 -2.78
CA ALA A 63 2.32 9.57 -2.66
C ALA A 63 0.79 9.44 -2.59
N ASN A 64 0.10 10.31 -1.86
CA ASN A 64 -1.35 10.34 -1.79
C ASN A 64 -1.97 10.53 -3.18
N ASN A 65 -1.48 11.51 -3.94
CA ASN A 65 -1.96 11.77 -5.29
C ASN A 65 -1.70 10.59 -6.23
N TRP A 66 -0.51 10.00 -6.15
CA TRP A 66 -0.19 8.83 -6.96
C TRP A 66 -1.12 7.64 -6.66
N ILE A 67 -1.32 7.30 -5.40
CA ILE A 67 -2.23 6.20 -5.01
C ILE A 67 -3.66 6.46 -5.47
N ARG A 68 -4.16 7.69 -5.34
CA ARG A 68 -5.49 8.06 -5.83
C ARG A 68 -5.62 7.90 -7.34
N ASN A 69 -4.60 8.29 -8.09
CA ASN A 69 -4.59 8.12 -9.55
C ASN A 69 -4.49 6.64 -9.95
N MET A 70 -3.68 5.87 -9.23
CA MET A 70 -3.52 4.43 -9.46
C MET A 70 -4.83 3.67 -9.22
N GLU A 71 -5.56 4.03 -8.17
CA GLU A 71 -6.76 3.32 -7.72
C GLU A 71 -8.08 4.03 -8.11
N LYS A 72 -8.02 5.00 -9.05
CA LYS A 72 -9.20 5.79 -9.42
C LYS A 72 -10.38 4.96 -9.95
N ASP A 73 -10.09 3.84 -10.60
CA ASP A 73 -11.09 2.97 -11.23
C ASP A 73 -11.51 1.79 -10.33
N THR A 74 -10.96 1.68 -9.11
CA THR A 74 -11.19 0.55 -8.21
C THR A 74 -12.17 0.82 -7.06
N ASN A 75 -12.79 1.99 -7.03
CA ASN A 75 -13.65 2.44 -5.92
C ASN A 75 -12.94 2.41 -4.56
N MET A 76 -11.70 2.90 -4.52
CA MET A 76 -10.90 2.96 -3.31
C MET A 76 -11.63 3.68 -2.17
N VAL A 77 -11.59 3.10 -0.99
CA VAL A 77 -12.18 3.67 0.23
C VAL A 77 -11.16 4.56 0.94
N LEU A 78 -11.56 5.81 1.18
CA LEU A 78 -10.76 6.77 1.95
C LEU A 78 -11.25 6.83 3.38
N LEU A 79 -10.36 6.59 4.34
CA LEU A 79 -10.62 6.71 5.76
C LEU A 79 -9.71 7.76 6.40
N ARG A 80 -10.28 8.50 7.35
CA ARG A 80 -9.56 9.47 8.17
C ARG A 80 -9.85 9.19 9.65
N PRO A 81 -8.83 9.16 10.52
CA PRO A 81 -9.02 8.85 11.94
C PRO A 81 -9.93 9.82 12.71
N ASN A 82 -10.13 11.03 12.18
CA ASN A 82 -10.98 12.06 12.80
C ASN A 82 -12.49 11.84 12.64
N LYS A 83 -12.89 10.74 12.00
CA LYS A 83 -14.30 10.38 11.83
C LYS A 83 -14.82 9.59 13.03
N PRO A 84 -16.16 9.57 13.26
CA PRO A 84 -16.74 8.74 14.29
C PRO A 84 -16.37 7.26 14.11
N ALA A 85 -16.04 6.58 15.20
CA ALA A 85 -15.61 5.18 15.17
C ALA A 85 -16.59 4.28 14.41
N LYS A 86 -17.89 4.48 14.59
CA LYS A 86 -18.93 3.71 13.89
C LYS A 86 -18.89 3.87 12.36
N GLU A 87 -18.59 5.09 11.88
CA GLU A 87 -18.42 5.33 10.43
C GLU A 87 -17.18 4.63 9.89
N ILE A 88 -16.10 4.67 10.67
CA ILE A 88 -14.84 3.99 10.32
C ILE A 88 -15.07 2.47 10.25
N GLU A 89 -15.72 1.89 11.26
CA GLU A 89 -16.06 0.46 11.29
C GLU A 89 -16.85 0.02 10.07
N MET A 90 -17.94 0.72 9.76
CA MET A 90 -18.79 0.39 8.61
C MET A 90 -18.04 0.43 7.28
N LYS A 91 -17.22 1.47 7.06
CA LYS A 91 -16.44 1.60 5.83
C LYS A 91 -15.35 0.54 5.73
N LEU A 92 -14.68 0.26 6.83
CA LEU A 92 -13.63 -0.75 6.91
C LEU A 92 -14.22 -2.15 6.67
N GLU A 93 -15.34 -2.48 7.31
CA GLU A 93 -16.05 -3.74 7.13
C GLU A 93 -16.46 -3.92 5.66
N ASN A 94 -17.08 -2.91 5.07
CA ASN A 94 -17.47 -2.95 3.65
C ASN A 94 -16.28 -3.13 2.72
N ALA A 95 -15.18 -2.41 2.95
CA ALA A 95 -13.98 -2.54 2.14
C ALA A 95 -13.39 -3.95 2.21
N ILE A 96 -13.38 -4.57 3.40
CA ILE A 96 -12.88 -5.94 3.60
C ILE A 96 -13.81 -6.95 2.92
N GLN A 97 -15.12 -6.82 3.07
CA GLN A 97 -16.10 -7.76 2.50
C GLN A 97 -16.09 -7.76 0.97
N VAL A 98 -15.97 -6.58 0.38
CA VAL A 98 -15.98 -6.41 -1.09
C VAL A 98 -14.57 -6.57 -1.69
N GLY A 99 -13.52 -6.46 -0.88
CA GLY A 99 -12.14 -6.50 -1.34
C GLY A 99 -11.69 -5.19 -2.00
N LEU A 100 -12.16 -4.04 -1.51
CA LEU A 100 -11.79 -2.74 -2.04
C LEU A 100 -10.45 -2.26 -1.50
N PRO A 101 -9.64 -1.56 -2.30
CA PRO A 101 -8.46 -0.86 -1.80
C PRO A 101 -8.86 0.18 -0.75
N LEU A 102 -8.05 0.31 0.30
CA LEU A 102 -8.32 1.24 1.39
C LEU A 102 -7.10 2.10 1.65
N LEU A 103 -7.29 3.41 1.64
CA LEU A 103 -6.28 4.38 1.99
C LEU A 103 -6.66 5.08 3.30
N LEU A 104 -5.80 4.91 4.30
CA LEU A 104 -5.93 5.60 5.58
C LEU A 104 -5.07 6.86 5.55
N GLU A 105 -5.72 8.02 5.58
CA GLU A 105 -5.06 9.33 5.49
C GLU A 105 -4.93 9.99 6.85
N ASN A 106 -3.90 10.83 6.99
CA ASN A 106 -3.67 11.66 8.18
C ASN A 106 -3.66 10.86 9.47
N ILE A 107 -2.93 9.75 9.48
CA ILE A 107 -2.68 8.97 10.69
C ILE A 107 -1.82 9.84 11.61
N GLY A 108 -2.24 9.97 12.87
CA GLY A 108 -1.45 10.62 13.91
C GLY A 108 -0.26 9.76 14.36
N GLU A 109 0.28 10.06 15.51
CA GLU A 109 1.37 9.29 16.13
C GLU A 109 0.91 7.90 16.57
N GLU A 110 -0.38 7.74 16.86
CA GLU A 110 -0.99 6.50 17.27
C GLU A 110 -2.07 6.06 16.26
N ILE A 111 -2.12 4.77 15.98
CA ILE A 111 -3.15 4.14 15.17
C ILE A 111 -4.25 3.62 16.09
N ASP A 112 -5.50 3.96 15.80
CA ASP A 112 -6.64 3.48 16.55
C ASP A 112 -6.68 1.95 16.59
N THR A 113 -6.96 1.39 17.76
CA THR A 113 -7.03 -0.06 17.99
C THR A 113 -8.02 -0.79 17.10
N ILE A 114 -8.98 -0.08 16.54
CA ILE A 114 -9.95 -0.59 15.57
C ILE A 114 -9.29 -1.16 14.30
N PHE A 115 -8.13 -0.63 13.91
CA PHE A 115 -7.38 -1.11 12.74
C PHE A 115 -6.44 -2.27 13.06
N GLU A 116 -6.18 -2.55 14.32
CA GLU A 116 -5.17 -3.54 14.74
C GLU A 116 -5.41 -4.94 14.16
N PRO A 117 -6.63 -5.52 14.16
CA PRO A 117 -6.88 -6.83 13.59
C PRO A 117 -6.55 -6.92 12.10
N VAL A 118 -6.82 -5.83 11.36
CA VAL A 118 -6.54 -5.73 9.91
C VAL A 118 -5.04 -5.59 9.68
N LEU A 119 -4.38 -4.70 10.40
CA LEU A 119 -2.95 -4.43 10.26
C LEU A 119 -2.09 -5.65 10.61
N GLN A 120 -2.50 -6.41 11.62
CA GLN A 120 -1.82 -7.64 12.04
C GLN A 120 -2.26 -8.88 11.25
N LYS A 121 -3.22 -8.74 10.31
CA LYS A 121 -3.79 -9.86 9.54
C LYS A 121 -4.23 -11.02 10.45
N LYS A 122 -4.88 -10.72 11.57
CA LYS A 122 -5.38 -11.70 12.54
C LYS A 122 -6.57 -12.47 11.96
N LEU A 123 -6.28 -13.47 11.14
CA LEU A 123 -7.30 -14.31 10.52
C LEU A 123 -7.61 -15.50 11.43
N ILE A 124 -8.89 -15.72 11.68
CA ILE A 124 -9.39 -16.87 12.44
C ILE A 124 -9.92 -17.90 11.46
N LYS A 125 -9.43 -19.12 11.54
CA LYS A 125 -9.93 -20.21 10.71
C LYS A 125 -11.33 -20.63 11.17
N SER A 126 -12.30 -20.58 10.29
CA SER A 126 -13.69 -21.00 10.51
C SER A 126 -14.10 -22.01 9.45
N GLY A 127 -13.91 -23.29 9.76
CA GLY A 127 -14.13 -24.38 8.79
C GLY A 127 -13.14 -24.32 7.62
N ALA A 128 -13.65 -24.22 6.40
CA ALA A 128 -12.85 -24.11 5.19
C ALA A 128 -12.48 -22.66 4.81
N SER A 129 -12.98 -21.67 5.55
CA SER A 129 -12.76 -20.25 5.29
C SER A 129 -11.98 -19.57 6.42
N TYR A 130 -11.42 -18.38 6.11
CA TYR A 130 -10.79 -17.52 7.08
C TYR A 130 -11.71 -16.33 7.36
N ARG A 131 -11.81 -15.93 8.62
CA ARG A 131 -12.57 -14.75 9.05
C ARG A 131 -11.67 -13.79 9.82
N LEU A 132 -11.93 -12.50 9.67
CA LEU A 132 -11.34 -11.46 10.49
C LEU A 132 -12.35 -11.08 11.57
N LYS A 133 -11.96 -11.18 12.84
CA LYS A 133 -12.77 -10.69 13.94
C LYS A 133 -12.59 -9.20 14.07
N PHE A 134 -13.67 -8.45 13.96
CA PHE A 134 -13.67 -7.01 13.97
C PHE A 134 -14.65 -6.49 15.03
N GLY A 135 -14.12 -5.80 16.05
CA GLY A 135 -14.92 -5.38 17.19
C GLY A 135 -15.56 -6.56 17.90
N ASP A 136 -16.84 -6.45 18.16
CA ASP A 136 -17.66 -7.50 18.81
C ASP A 136 -18.27 -8.50 17.82
N ARG A 137 -17.90 -8.43 16.55
CA ARG A 137 -18.45 -9.24 15.45
C ARG A 137 -17.45 -10.23 14.89
#